data_daa6ea2b789c81e223d9b6dc1e8ec58d
#
_entry.id   daa6ea2b789c81e223d9b6dc1e8ec58d
#
_cell.length_a   1.000
_cell.length_b   1.000
_cell.length_c   1.000
_cell.angle_alpha   90.00
_cell.angle_beta   90.00
_cell.angle_gamma   90.00
#
_symmetry.space_group_name_H-M   'P 1'
#
loop_
_entity.id
_entity.type
_entity.pdbx_description
1 polymer ?
#
loop_
_entity_poly.entity_id
_entity_poly.type
_entity_poly.pdbx_seq_one_letter_code
_entity_poly.pdbx_strand_id
1 'polypeptide(L)' 'EPSLGLAPLVVKGIFEIIQEINKQGVTVLLIEQNANMALKIADLGYVLETGRITLTGSGRDLLKNEDVKKAYLGT' A
#
# COMPACT_ATOMS: atom_id res chain seq x y z
N GLU A 1 1.57 -8.37 -4.86
CA GLU A 1 0.27 -8.64 -4.18
C GLU A 1 0.40 -9.65 -3.03
N PRO A 2 1.20 -9.33 -2.02
CA PRO A 2 1.46 -10.29 -0.93
C PRO A 2 0.22 -10.71 -0.14
N SER A 3 -0.85 -9.91 -0.15
CA SER A 3 -2.06 -10.24 0.61
C SER A 3 -3.03 -11.15 -0.13
N LEU A 4 -2.83 -11.36 -1.44
CA LEU A 4 -3.79 -12.09 -2.25
C LEU A 4 -3.83 -13.58 -1.88
N GLY A 5 -5.02 -14.04 -1.49
CA GLY A 5 -5.25 -15.46 -1.19
C GLY A 5 -4.64 -15.97 0.11
N LEU A 6 -4.10 -15.10 0.96
CA LEU A 6 -3.46 -15.47 2.22
C LEU A 6 -4.37 -15.19 3.42
N ALA A 7 -4.16 -15.96 4.51
CA ALA A 7 -4.86 -15.72 5.76
C ALA A 7 -4.45 -14.37 6.37
N PRO A 8 -5.36 -13.66 7.06
CA PRO A 8 -5.08 -12.34 7.61
C PRO A 8 -3.86 -12.25 8.53
N LEU A 9 -3.62 -13.25 9.37
CA LEU A 9 -2.45 -13.26 10.26
C LEU A 9 -1.14 -13.39 9.49
N VAL A 10 -1.14 -14.18 8.41
CA VAL A 10 0.04 -14.34 7.54
C VAL A 10 0.32 -13.02 6.82
N VAL A 11 -0.71 -12.36 6.32
CA VAL A 11 -0.59 -11.06 5.66
C VAL A 11 0.00 -10.02 6.61
N LYS A 12 -0.50 -9.96 7.84
CA LYS A 12 0.00 -9.03 8.85
C LYS A 12 1.50 -9.27 9.11
N GLY A 13 1.91 -10.53 9.21
CA GLY A 13 3.31 -10.89 9.41
C GLY A 13 4.20 -10.45 8.27
N ILE A 14 3.73 -10.60 7.03
CA ILE A 14 4.47 -10.15 5.83
C ILE A 14 4.66 -8.63 5.85
N PHE A 15 3.61 -7.87 6.17
CA PHE A 15 3.71 -6.42 6.23
C PHE A 15 4.63 -5.94 7.36
N GLU A 16 4.64 -6.63 8.48
CA GLU A 16 5.58 -6.34 9.58
C GLU A 16 7.03 -6.56 9.14
N ILE A 17 7.30 -7.63 8.40
CA ILE A 17 8.64 -7.92 7.85
C ILE A 17 9.06 -6.81 6.88
N ILE A 18 8.16 -6.37 6.00
CA ILE A 18 8.44 -5.29 5.04
C ILE A 18 8.85 -4.02 5.78
N GLN A 19 8.10 -3.66 6.82
CA GLN A 19 8.41 -2.47 7.63
C GLN A 19 9.76 -2.61 8.34
N GLU A 20 10.07 -3.78 8.86
CA GLU A 20 11.32 -4.04 9.56
C GLU A 20 12.53 -3.92 8.62
N ILE A 21 12.43 -4.50 7.44
CA ILE A 21 13.46 -4.40 6.40
C ILE A 21 13.70 -2.95 6.01
N ASN A 22 12.62 -2.20 5.84
CA ASN A 22 12.69 -0.79 5.48
C ASN A 22 13.37 0.05 6.57
N LYS A 23 13.07 -0.23 7.84
CA LYS A 23 13.72 0.44 8.97
C LYS A 23 15.23 0.21 9.00
N GLN A 24 15.68 -0.91 8.47
CA GLN A 24 17.10 -1.23 8.37
C GLN A 24 17.81 -0.51 7.20
N GLY A 25 17.10 0.35 6.49
CA GLY A 25 17.67 1.14 5.41
C GLY A 25 17.46 0.56 4.02
N VAL A 26 16.68 -0.50 3.88
CA VAL A 26 16.39 -1.12 2.59
C VAL A 26 15.16 -0.45 1.97
N THR A 27 15.29 0.05 0.75
CA THR A 27 14.15 0.55 -0.02
C THR A 27 13.32 -0.63 -0.50
N VAL A 28 12.02 -0.57 -0.26
CA VAL A 28 11.08 -1.64 -0.65
C VAL A 28 10.08 -1.09 -1.66
N LEU A 29 9.98 -1.75 -2.80
CA LEU A 29 8.90 -1.50 -3.75
C LEU A 29 7.81 -2.53 -3.51
N LEU A 30 6.63 -2.07 -3.09
CA LEU A 30 5.48 -2.91 -2.81
C LEU A 30 4.42 -2.69 -3.88
N ILE A 31 4.01 -3.77 -4.53
CA ILE A 31 2.87 -3.76 -5.45
C ILE A 31 1.75 -4.52 -4.75
N GLU A 32 0.67 -3.82 -4.43
CA GLU A 32 -0.42 -4.40 -3.65
C GLU A 32 -1.77 -3.84 -4.06
N GLN A 33 -2.74 -4.71 -4.23
CA GLN A 33 -4.12 -4.32 -4.54
C GLN A 33 -4.87 -3.86 -3.29
N ASN A 34 -4.50 -4.36 -2.13
CA ASN A 34 -5.08 -3.91 -0.86
C ASN A 34 -4.49 -2.54 -0.50
N ALA A 35 -5.11 -1.49 -1.01
CA ALA A 35 -4.62 -0.13 -0.88
C ALA A 35 -4.55 0.33 0.58
N ASN A 36 -5.53 -0.04 1.39
CA ASN A 36 -5.57 0.36 2.79
C ASN A 36 -4.32 -0.10 3.56
N MET A 37 -3.98 -1.38 3.41
CA MET A 37 -2.79 -1.93 4.06
C MET A 37 -1.50 -1.33 3.51
N ALA A 38 -1.39 -1.23 2.19
CA ALA A 38 -0.18 -0.72 1.55
C ALA A 38 0.07 0.75 1.90
N LEU A 39 -0.95 1.59 1.85
CA LEU A 39 -0.80 3.02 2.12
C LEU A 39 -0.50 3.34 3.58
N LYS A 40 -0.95 2.48 4.50
CA LYS A 40 -0.63 2.66 5.92
C LYS A 40 0.86 2.57 6.23
N ILE A 41 1.60 1.79 5.46
CA ILE A 41 3.03 1.59 5.68
C ILE A 41 3.91 2.31 4.64
N ALA A 42 3.32 2.84 3.58
CA ALA A 42 4.08 3.47 2.51
C ALA A 42 4.51 4.88 2.87
N ASP A 43 5.76 5.22 2.55
CA ASP A 43 6.24 6.61 2.59
C ASP A 43 5.74 7.36 1.37
N LEU A 44 5.78 6.70 0.21
CA LEU A 44 5.35 7.25 -1.07
C LEU A 44 4.47 6.23 -1.79
N GLY A 45 3.37 6.69 -2.37
CA GLY A 45 2.47 5.84 -3.13
C GLY A 45 2.25 6.35 -4.53
N TYR A 46 2.02 5.40 -5.43
CA TYR A 46 1.60 5.66 -6.81
C TYR A 46 0.32 4.88 -7.07
N VAL A 47 -0.70 5.56 -7.57
CA VAL A 47 -1.93 4.88 -7.99
C VAL A 47 -1.86 4.64 -9.48
N LEU A 48 -1.96 3.38 -9.88
CA LEU A 48 -1.94 2.98 -11.29
C LEU A 48 -3.34 2.58 -11.74
N GLU A 49 -3.73 3.12 -12.89
CA GLU A 49 -4.97 2.74 -13.56
C GLU A 49 -4.66 2.54 -15.05
N THR A 50 -4.95 1.34 -15.53
CA THR A 50 -4.77 0.99 -16.94
C THR A 50 -3.36 1.34 -17.46
N GLY A 51 -2.35 0.96 -16.67
CA GLY A 51 -0.95 1.19 -17.03
C GLY A 51 -0.45 2.62 -16.88
N ARG A 52 -1.24 3.51 -16.26
CA ARG A 52 -0.85 4.90 -16.04
C ARG A 52 -0.85 5.26 -14.57
N ILE A 53 0.11 6.10 -14.17
CA ILE A 53 0.11 6.68 -12.83
C ILE A 53 -0.86 7.86 -12.84
N THR A 54 -1.95 7.73 -12.07
CA THR A 54 -2.99 8.76 -11.99
C THR A 54 -2.85 9.66 -10.78
N LEU A 55 -2.22 9.17 -9.71
CA LEU A 55 -1.97 9.93 -8.48
C LEU A 55 -0.64 9.53 -7.89
N THR A 56 0.02 10.49 -7.26
CA THR A 56 1.26 10.29 -6.50
C THR A 56 1.18 11.11 -5.22
N GLY A 57 1.66 10.55 -4.12
CA GLY A 57 1.70 11.26 -2.86
C GLY A 57 2.21 10.41 -1.73
N SER A 58 2.31 10.98 -0.54
CA SER A 58 2.64 10.20 0.65
C SER A 58 1.51 9.20 0.93
N GLY A 59 1.85 8.10 1.62
CA GLY A 59 0.83 7.15 2.05
C GLY A 59 -0.28 7.83 2.85
N ARG A 60 0.09 8.73 3.75
CA ARG A 60 -0.86 9.49 4.56
C ARG A 60 -1.81 10.33 3.71
N ASP A 61 -1.28 11.07 2.74
CA ASP A 61 -2.10 11.93 1.88
C ASP A 61 -3.03 11.12 1.00
N LEU A 62 -2.56 10.01 0.44
CA LEU A 62 -3.40 9.14 -0.38
C LEU A 62 -4.51 8.47 0.43
N LEU A 63 -4.26 8.12 1.69
CA LEU A 63 -5.32 7.60 2.58
C LEU A 63 -6.44 8.60 2.81
N LYS A 64 -6.16 9.90 2.74
CA LYS A 64 -7.13 10.98 2.93
C LYS A 64 -7.78 11.44 1.63
N ASN A 65 -7.25 11.03 0.50
CA ASN A 65 -7.75 11.45 -0.81
C ASN A 65 -9.13 10.86 -1.06
N GLU A 66 -10.11 11.70 -1.40
CA GLU A 66 -11.50 11.27 -1.60
C GLU A 66 -11.66 10.29 -2.76
N ASP A 67 -10.94 10.50 -3.85
CA ASP A 67 -11.01 9.60 -5.00
C ASP A 67 -10.42 8.23 -4.67
N VAL A 68 -9.32 8.20 -3.91
CA VAL A 68 -8.72 6.96 -3.44
C VAL A 68 -9.66 6.22 -2.49
N LYS A 69 -10.29 6.93 -1.56
CA LYS A 69 -11.26 6.33 -0.64
C LYS A 69 -12.41 5.67 -1.40
N LYS A 70 -12.98 6.38 -2.37
CA LYS A 70 -14.10 5.85 -3.16
C LYS A 70 -13.70 4.66 -4.01
N ALA A 71 -12.56 4.71 -4.65
CA ALA A 71 -12.13 3.68 -5.60
C ALA A 71 -11.55 2.45 -4.92
N TYR A 72 -10.83 2.60 -3.81
CA TYR A 72 -10.01 1.52 -3.26
C TYR A 72 -10.22 1.23 -1.78
N LEU A 73 -10.71 2.17 -0.99
CA LEU A 73 -10.82 2.01 0.47
C LEU A 73 -12.23 1.66 0.95
N GLY A 74 -13.21 1.67 0.07
CA GLY A 74 -14.57 1.27 0.39
C GLY A 74 -15.38 2.27 1.20
N THR A 75 -14.99 3.53 1.21
CA THR A 75 -15.71 4.57 1.97
C THR A 75 -16.42 5.60 1.11
#